data_2d3cb58c161585e630b788f5e19d8c9a
#
_entry.id   2d3cb58c161585e630b788f5e19d8c9a
#
_cell.length_a   1.000
_cell.length_b   1.000
_cell.length_c   1.000
_cell.angle_alpha   90.00
_cell.angle_beta   90.00
_cell.angle_gamma   90.00
#
_symmetry.space_group_name_H-M   'P 1'
#
loop_
_entity.id
_entity.type
_entity.pdbx_description
1 polymer ?
#
loop_
_entity_poly.entity_id
_entity_poly.type
_entity_poly.pdbx_seq_one_letter_code
_entity_poly.pdbx_strand_id
1 'polypeptide(L)'
;MQTFETPAPIAAVLDIPAGGVRFAAADRADTTVEIAPLDASRSRDVRAAEQTTVEYRDGVLHIETPAQNQILGRSGSIAVTVHLPAGSRVEAKAAAAEFRATGRLGDVVFDGAHGTIELDEAASVRLTAHAGDISVGRLDGPAQISNQKGDIRIAEAVSGTVVLRTEHGTISVGVAPGVSATLDAGTSSGRIRNTLQNTGGATAPVDIRATTGYGDITAHSLPAKP
;
A
#
# COMPACT_ATOMS: atom_id res chain seq x y z
N MET A 1 -1.65 -23.50 6.49
CA MET A 1 -2.46 -22.93 5.40
C MET A 1 -3.92 -23.13 5.72
N GLN A 2 -4.74 -22.09 5.65
CA GLN A 2 -6.19 -22.11 5.88
C GLN A 2 -6.88 -21.63 4.60
N THR A 3 -8.07 -22.18 4.31
CA THR A 3 -8.84 -21.85 3.10
C THR A 3 -10.28 -21.52 3.48
N PHE A 4 -10.83 -20.47 2.90
CA PHE A 4 -12.19 -19.99 3.11
C PHE A 4 -12.90 -19.84 1.75
N GLU A 5 -14.15 -20.22 1.67
CA GLU A 5 -14.97 -19.96 0.48
C GLU A 5 -15.34 -18.46 0.45
N THR A 6 -14.92 -17.77 -0.60
CA THR A 6 -15.14 -16.33 -0.77
C THR A 6 -15.46 -16.03 -2.24
N PRO A 7 -16.69 -16.29 -2.69
CA PRO A 7 -17.10 -16.14 -4.09
C PRO A 7 -17.19 -14.68 -4.55
N ALA A 8 -17.02 -13.73 -3.64
CA ALA A 8 -17.00 -12.29 -3.90
C ALA A 8 -15.81 -11.62 -3.20
N PRO A 9 -15.43 -10.39 -3.58
CA PRO A 9 -14.42 -9.61 -2.88
C PRO A 9 -14.74 -9.49 -1.39
N ILE A 10 -13.71 -9.59 -0.55
CA ILE A 10 -13.81 -9.54 0.92
C ILE A 10 -13.10 -8.30 1.49
N ALA A 11 -13.24 -8.08 2.78
CA ALA A 11 -12.37 -7.21 3.54
C ALA A 11 -11.34 -8.05 4.32
N ALA A 12 -10.06 -7.73 4.18
CA ALA A 12 -8.98 -8.33 4.97
C ALA A 12 -8.44 -7.29 5.95
N VAL A 13 -8.46 -7.60 7.24
CA VAL A 13 -7.94 -6.77 8.33
C VAL A 13 -6.77 -7.50 8.95
N LEU A 14 -5.60 -6.86 8.95
CA LEU A 14 -4.34 -7.43 9.42
C LEU A 14 -3.72 -6.53 10.49
N ASP A 15 -3.33 -7.11 11.63
CA ASP A 15 -2.55 -6.45 12.67
C ASP A 15 -1.40 -7.36 13.11
N ILE A 16 -0.16 -6.99 12.72
CA ILE A 16 1.03 -7.75 13.02
C ILE A 16 2.17 -6.86 13.53
N PRO A 17 3.04 -7.36 14.42
CA PRO A 17 4.13 -6.54 14.95
C PRO A 17 5.22 -6.26 13.92
N ALA A 18 5.64 -7.27 13.16
CA ALA A 18 6.72 -7.15 12.18
C ALA A 18 6.75 -8.34 11.19
N GLY A 19 7.35 -8.12 10.03
CA GLY A 19 7.62 -9.21 9.09
C GLY A 19 7.41 -8.85 7.63
N GLY A 20 6.85 -9.79 6.87
CA GLY A 20 6.49 -9.60 5.46
C GLY A 20 5.03 -9.94 5.22
N VAL A 21 4.32 -9.07 4.53
CA VAL A 21 2.92 -9.24 4.17
C VAL A 21 2.79 -9.27 2.65
N ARG A 22 2.20 -10.32 2.12
CA ARG A 22 1.97 -10.49 0.69
C ARG A 22 0.50 -10.78 0.44
N PHE A 23 -0.13 -9.93 -0.37
CA PHE A 23 -1.45 -10.17 -0.93
C PHE A 23 -1.33 -10.50 -2.41
N ALA A 24 -2.07 -11.51 -2.86
CA ALA A 24 -2.21 -11.83 -4.27
C ALA A 24 -3.70 -11.83 -4.63
N ALA A 25 -4.14 -10.77 -5.29
CA ALA A 25 -5.51 -10.61 -5.74
C ALA A 25 -5.66 -11.15 -7.16
N ALA A 26 -6.59 -12.08 -7.33
CA ALA A 26 -6.84 -12.74 -8.62
C ALA A 26 -8.33 -13.03 -8.80
N ASP A 27 -8.69 -13.46 -10.00
CA ASP A 27 -10.05 -13.97 -10.27
C ASP A 27 -10.19 -15.38 -9.68
N ARG A 28 -10.67 -15.43 -8.43
CA ARG A 28 -10.83 -16.64 -7.64
C ARG A 28 -12.04 -16.55 -6.72
N ALA A 29 -12.58 -17.68 -6.29
CA ALA A 29 -13.74 -17.79 -5.43
C ALA A 29 -13.43 -18.32 -4.03
N ASP A 30 -12.16 -18.27 -3.65
CA ASP A 30 -11.69 -18.70 -2.33
C ASP A 30 -10.60 -17.74 -1.81
N THR A 31 -10.38 -17.76 -0.51
CA THR A 31 -9.26 -17.04 0.13
C THR A 31 -8.38 -18.04 0.85
N THR A 32 -7.09 -17.97 0.61
CA THR A 32 -6.11 -18.81 1.32
C THR A 32 -5.15 -17.95 2.12
N VAL A 33 -4.86 -18.40 3.34
CA VAL A 33 -3.94 -17.71 4.26
C VAL A 33 -2.85 -18.69 4.68
N GLU A 34 -1.61 -18.25 4.53
CA GLU A 34 -0.43 -18.94 5.02
C GLU A 34 0.33 -18.02 5.97
N ILE A 35 0.66 -18.53 7.16
CA ILE A 35 1.46 -17.84 8.16
C ILE A 35 2.67 -18.71 8.47
N ALA A 36 3.85 -18.11 8.40
CA ALA A 36 5.11 -18.76 8.71
C ALA A 36 5.99 -17.82 9.57
N PRO A 37 6.90 -18.35 10.39
CA PRO A 37 7.94 -17.54 11.00
C PRO A 37 8.82 -16.93 9.90
N LEU A 38 9.23 -15.66 10.04
CA LEU A 38 10.14 -15.04 9.09
C LEU A 38 11.50 -15.75 9.07
N ASP A 39 11.95 -16.20 10.26
CA ASP A 39 13.15 -17.01 10.45
C ASP A 39 12.82 -18.19 11.39
N ALA A 40 12.70 -19.40 10.84
CA ALA A 40 12.35 -20.60 11.58
C ALA A 40 13.41 -21.01 12.63
N SER A 41 14.63 -20.48 12.56
CA SER A 41 15.67 -20.70 13.58
C SER A 41 15.47 -19.85 14.84
N ARG A 42 14.63 -18.82 14.76
CA ARG A 42 14.34 -17.91 15.87
C ARG A 42 13.08 -18.30 16.61
N SER A 43 13.21 -18.78 17.83
CA SER A 43 12.07 -19.23 18.66
C SER A 43 10.98 -18.17 18.87
N ARG A 44 11.32 -16.89 18.81
CA ARG A 44 10.36 -15.78 18.91
C ARG A 44 9.49 -15.65 17.65
N ASP A 45 10.08 -15.86 16.45
CA ASP A 45 9.37 -15.79 15.18
C ASP A 45 8.43 -16.99 15.04
N VAL A 46 8.90 -18.18 15.48
CA VAL A 46 8.08 -19.39 15.55
C VAL A 46 6.88 -19.18 16.47
N ARG A 47 7.11 -18.65 17.69
CA ARG A 47 6.04 -18.36 18.64
C ARG A 47 5.05 -17.32 18.09
N ALA A 48 5.53 -16.27 17.45
CA ALA A 48 4.65 -15.26 16.84
C ALA A 48 3.75 -15.88 15.78
N ALA A 49 4.30 -16.74 14.91
CA ALA A 49 3.53 -17.45 13.90
C ALA A 49 2.49 -18.41 14.51
N GLU A 50 2.85 -19.15 15.56
CA GLU A 50 1.95 -20.07 16.26
C GLU A 50 0.80 -19.34 17.00
N GLN A 51 1.04 -18.12 17.47
CA GLN A 51 0.07 -17.32 18.23
C GLN A 51 -0.82 -16.44 17.32
N THR A 52 -0.46 -16.31 16.05
CA THR A 52 -1.26 -15.53 15.11
C THR A 52 -2.58 -16.24 14.82
N THR A 53 -3.68 -15.54 15.04
CA THR A 53 -5.03 -16.04 14.77
C THR A 53 -5.49 -15.62 13.39
N VAL A 54 -6.28 -16.48 12.76
CA VAL A 54 -6.94 -16.22 11.47
C VAL A 54 -8.40 -16.58 11.62
N GLU A 55 -9.28 -15.60 11.45
CA GLU A 55 -10.71 -15.79 11.53
C GLU A 55 -11.39 -15.16 10.31
N TYR A 56 -12.32 -15.89 9.70
CA TYR A 56 -13.19 -15.36 8.66
C TYR A 56 -14.63 -15.39 9.10
N ARG A 57 -15.25 -14.21 9.13
CA ARG A 57 -16.65 -14.05 9.52
C ARG A 57 -17.28 -12.86 8.78
N ASP A 58 -18.50 -13.03 8.30
CA ASP A 58 -19.31 -11.96 7.70
C ASP A 58 -18.63 -11.18 6.58
N GLY A 59 -17.83 -11.88 5.73
CA GLY A 59 -17.08 -11.26 4.62
C GLY A 59 -15.79 -10.56 5.05
N VAL A 60 -15.38 -10.70 6.32
CA VAL A 60 -14.16 -10.09 6.86
C VAL A 60 -13.17 -11.18 7.30
N LEU A 61 -11.97 -11.12 6.77
CA LEU A 61 -10.83 -11.92 7.19
C LEU A 61 -10.01 -11.13 8.21
N HIS A 62 -9.91 -11.62 9.43
CA HIS A 62 -9.07 -11.05 10.49
C HIS A 62 -7.81 -11.89 10.66
N ILE A 63 -6.65 -11.23 10.62
CA ILE A 63 -5.34 -11.83 10.91
C ILE A 63 -4.69 -10.98 11.99
N GLU A 64 -4.54 -11.55 13.19
CA GLU A 64 -4.02 -10.81 14.33
C GLU A 64 -2.93 -11.60 15.05
N THR A 65 -1.80 -10.94 15.29
CA THR A 65 -0.75 -11.45 16.17
C THR A 65 -0.88 -10.74 17.51
N PRO A 66 -1.22 -11.45 18.60
CA PRO A 66 -1.38 -10.83 19.92
C PRO A 66 -0.14 -10.02 20.33
N ALA A 67 -0.35 -8.79 20.75
CA ALA A 67 0.71 -8.00 21.34
C ALA A 67 1.15 -8.66 22.66
N GLN A 68 2.30 -9.30 22.66
CA GLN A 68 2.88 -9.81 23.90
C GLN A 68 3.24 -8.63 24.79
N ASN A 69 2.96 -8.74 26.11
CA ASN A 69 3.39 -7.79 27.10
C ASN A 69 4.92 -7.62 27.02
N GLN A 70 5.34 -6.59 26.28
CA GLN A 70 6.74 -6.32 25.95
C GLN A 70 7.48 -5.63 27.13
N ILE A 71 7.51 -6.27 28.29
CA ILE A 71 8.35 -5.75 29.38
C ILE A 71 9.85 -5.99 29.07
N LEU A 72 10.18 -7.00 28.27
CA LEU A 72 11.57 -7.34 27.92
C LEU A 72 11.62 -8.17 26.60
N GLY A 73 11.67 -7.52 25.44
CA GLY A 73 12.01 -8.23 24.22
C GLY A 73 11.43 -7.65 22.93
N ARG A 74 12.14 -7.86 21.80
CA ARG A 74 11.65 -7.55 20.46
C ARG A 74 10.55 -8.54 20.09
N SER A 75 9.47 -8.08 19.49
CA SER A 75 8.42 -8.91 18.89
C SER A 75 9.01 -9.87 17.85
N GLY A 76 8.41 -11.05 17.70
CA GLY A 76 8.75 -11.95 16.60
C GLY A 76 8.30 -11.37 15.25
N SER A 77 8.93 -11.81 14.19
CA SER A 77 8.59 -11.44 12.81
C SER A 77 7.96 -12.62 12.09
N ILE A 78 6.89 -12.37 11.34
CA ILE A 78 6.16 -13.39 10.60
C ILE A 78 6.07 -13.06 9.11
N ALA A 79 5.92 -14.09 8.30
CA ALA A 79 5.57 -13.97 6.90
C ALA A 79 4.09 -14.37 6.74
N VAL A 80 3.28 -13.45 6.24
CA VAL A 80 1.85 -13.66 5.96
C VAL A 80 1.65 -13.59 4.45
N THR A 81 1.08 -14.64 3.87
CA THR A 81 0.70 -14.69 2.47
C THR A 81 -0.80 -14.93 2.36
N VAL A 82 -1.49 -14.02 1.69
CA VAL A 82 -2.95 -14.11 1.49
C VAL A 82 -3.24 -14.08 -0.01
N HIS A 83 -3.92 -15.10 -0.50
CA HIS A 83 -4.52 -15.07 -1.82
C HIS A 83 -6.02 -14.81 -1.67
N LEU A 84 -6.57 -13.86 -2.40
CA LEU A 84 -7.96 -13.44 -2.25
C LEU A 84 -8.58 -12.97 -3.58
N PRO A 85 -9.91 -12.86 -3.67
CA PRO A 85 -10.57 -12.36 -4.87
C PRO A 85 -10.15 -10.94 -5.22
N ALA A 86 -10.01 -10.67 -6.54
CA ALA A 86 -9.72 -9.34 -7.05
C ALA A 86 -10.78 -8.32 -6.61
N GLY A 87 -10.37 -7.08 -6.33
CA GLY A 87 -11.25 -6.04 -5.81
C GLY A 87 -11.47 -6.10 -4.29
N SER A 88 -10.86 -7.05 -3.57
CA SER A 88 -10.93 -7.12 -2.11
C SER A 88 -10.27 -5.90 -1.46
N ARG A 89 -10.87 -5.46 -0.35
CA ARG A 89 -10.35 -4.37 0.49
C ARG A 89 -9.31 -4.89 1.47
N VAL A 90 -8.27 -4.10 1.73
CA VAL A 90 -7.22 -4.44 2.68
C VAL A 90 -7.01 -3.31 3.67
N GLU A 91 -7.06 -3.63 4.97
CA GLU A 91 -6.64 -2.75 6.06
C GLU A 91 -5.53 -3.46 6.84
N ALA A 92 -4.33 -2.89 6.85
CA ALA A 92 -3.18 -3.50 7.50
C ALA A 92 -2.46 -2.53 8.42
N LYS A 93 -2.09 -3.04 9.60
CA LYS A 93 -1.25 -2.35 10.58
C LYS A 93 -0.01 -3.20 10.85
N ALA A 94 1.17 -2.56 10.78
CA ALA A 94 2.42 -3.25 11.05
C ALA A 94 3.51 -2.28 11.52
N ALA A 95 4.15 -2.55 12.65
CA ALA A 95 5.20 -1.67 13.13
C ALA A 95 6.45 -1.70 12.24
N ALA A 96 6.80 -2.88 11.69
CA ALA A 96 7.94 -3.02 10.77
C ALA A 96 7.67 -4.18 9.78
N ALA A 97 7.13 -3.87 8.61
CA ALA A 97 6.81 -4.89 7.62
C ALA A 97 7.04 -4.41 6.19
N GLU A 98 7.53 -5.32 5.35
CA GLU A 98 7.40 -5.19 3.91
C GLU A 98 5.97 -5.54 3.52
N PHE A 99 5.29 -4.64 2.81
CA PHE A 99 3.94 -4.85 2.32
C PHE A 99 3.94 -4.90 0.79
N ARG A 100 3.57 -6.04 0.24
CA ARG A 100 3.46 -6.24 -1.20
C ARG A 100 2.08 -6.76 -1.57
N ALA A 101 1.44 -6.12 -2.53
CA ALA A 101 0.20 -6.60 -3.11
C ALA A 101 0.31 -6.70 -4.63
N THR A 102 -0.02 -7.86 -5.17
CA THR A 102 -0.06 -8.12 -6.62
C THR A 102 -1.50 -8.30 -7.07
N GLY A 103 -1.77 -7.89 -8.32
CA GLY A 103 -3.11 -7.86 -8.88
C GLY A 103 -3.93 -6.66 -8.41
N ARG A 104 -5.24 -6.68 -8.67
CA ARG A 104 -6.14 -5.55 -8.45
C ARG A 104 -6.83 -5.67 -7.09
N LEU A 105 -6.52 -4.74 -6.19
CA LEU A 105 -7.22 -4.54 -4.91
C LEU A 105 -8.30 -3.46 -5.02
N GLY A 106 -9.23 -3.48 -4.09
CA GLY A 106 -10.17 -2.39 -3.81
C GLY A 106 -9.49 -1.25 -3.04
N ASP A 107 -10.10 -0.84 -1.91
CA ASP A 107 -9.50 0.15 -1.04
C ASP A 107 -8.37 -0.46 -0.22
N VAL A 108 -7.23 0.23 -0.17
CA VAL A 108 -6.07 -0.18 0.63
C VAL A 108 -5.78 0.87 1.70
N VAL A 109 -5.81 0.45 2.97
CA VAL A 109 -5.40 1.27 4.11
C VAL A 109 -4.20 0.59 4.76
N PHE A 110 -3.09 1.30 4.90
CA PHE A 110 -1.91 0.80 5.59
C PHE A 110 -1.37 1.84 6.56
N ASP A 111 -1.12 1.39 7.79
CA ASP A 111 -0.47 2.18 8.83
C ASP A 111 0.74 1.40 9.36
N GLY A 112 1.94 1.95 9.13
CA GLY A 112 3.17 1.28 9.50
C GLY A 112 4.31 2.23 9.79
N ALA A 113 5.31 1.74 10.55
CA ALA A 113 6.46 2.56 10.87
C ALA A 113 7.61 2.38 9.87
N HIS A 114 7.97 1.15 9.52
CA HIS A 114 9.13 0.86 8.67
C HIS A 114 8.85 -0.25 7.69
N GLY A 115 9.32 -0.10 6.46
CA GLY A 115 9.23 -1.11 5.41
C GLY A 115 8.80 -0.52 4.07
N THR A 116 9.07 -1.23 2.99
CA THR A 116 8.62 -0.86 1.65
C THR A 116 7.17 -1.26 1.44
N ILE A 117 6.43 -0.43 0.69
CA ILE A 117 5.05 -0.70 0.29
C ILE A 117 5.01 -0.75 -1.23
N GLU A 118 4.63 -1.89 -1.78
CA GLU A 118 4.47 -2.10 -3.21
C GLU A 118 3.08 -2.62 -3.54
N LEU A 119 2.33 -1.86 -4.34
CA LEU A 119 0.99 -2.20 -4.82
C LEU A 119 0.97 -2.22 -6.34
N ASP A 120 0.45 -3.28 -6.95
CA ASP A 120 0.28 -3.33 -8.41
C ASP A 120 -0.88 -2.43 -8.86
N GLU A 121 -2.10 -2.65 -8.33
CA GLU A 121 -3.28 -1.89 -8.69
C GLU A 121 -4.23 -1.76 -7.49
N ALA A 122 -4.76 -0.55 -7.29
CA ALA A 122 -5.73 -0.27 -6.23
C ALA A 122 -6.81 0.72 -6.69
N ALA A 123 -8.03 0.53 -6.20
CA ALA A 123 -9.13 1.47 -6.44
C ALA A 123 -8.91 2.78 -5.66
N SER A 124 -8.47 2.69 -4.41
CA SER A 124 -8.06 3.84 -3.61
C SER A 124 -6.98 3.44 -2.60
N VAL A 125 -6.16 4.42 -2.16
CA VAL A 125 -5.13 4.16 -1.15
C VAL A 125 -5.09 5.21 -0.06
N ARG A 126 -4.90 4.74 1.18
CA ARG A 126 -4.52 5.58 2.32
C ARG A 126 -3.34 4.93 3.03
N LEU A 127 -2.16 5.48 2.83
CA LEU A 127 -0.92 4.89 3.32
C LEU A 127 -0.20 5.87 4.24
N THR A 128 0.16 5.40 5.44
CA THR A 128 0.98 6.15 6.39
C THR A 128 2.21 5.32 6.73
N ALA A 129 3.39 5.89 6.54
CA ALA A 129 4.67 5.26 6.89
C ALA A 129 5.63 6.26 7.52
N HIS A 130 6.58 5.77 8.32
CA HIS A 130 7.67 6.59 8.84
C HIS A 130 8.92 6.47 7.95
N ALA A 131 9.24 5.29 7.49
CA ALA A 131 10.40 5.08 6.61
C ALA A 131 10.23 3.88 5.69
N GLY A 132 10.62 4.06 4.44
CA GLY A 132 10.55 3.09 3.35
C GLY A 132 9.95 3.71 2.11
N ASP A 133 10.22 3.12 0.96
CA ASP A 133 9.69 3.61 -0.29
C ASP A 133 8.26 3.09 -0.51
N ILE A 134 7.42 3.91 -1.13
CA ILE A 134 6.03 3.58 -1.45
C ILE A 134 5.87 3.61 -2.97
N SER A 135 5.46 2.48 -3.55
CA SER A 135 5.22 2.35 -4.97
C SER A 135 3.83 1.81 -5.26
N VAL A 136 3.06 2.54 -6.06
CA VAL A 136 1.74 2.14 -6.56
C VAL A 136 1.83 2.07 -8.09
N GLY A 137 1.54 0.92 -8.67
CA GLY A 137 1.54 0.73 -10.11
C GLY A 137 0.41 1.51 -10.76
N ARG A 138 -0.83 1.08 -10.58
CA ARG A 138 -2.02 1.75 -11.10
C ARG A 138 -2.97 2.14 -9.97
N LEU A 139 -3.42 3.40 -10.01
CA LEU A 139 -4.36 3.97 -9.07
C LEU A 139 -5.60 4.46 -9.82
N ASP A 140 -6.74 3.80 -9.61
CA ASP A 140 -7.98 4.13 -10.32
C ASP A 140 -8.78 5.28 -9.70
N GLY A 141 -8.50 5.65 -8.45
CA GLY A 141 -9.22 6.68 -7.70
C GLY A 141 -8.34 7.51 -6.76
N PRO A 142 -8.86 7.96 -5.61
CA PRO A 142 -8.15 8.87 -4.73
C PRO A 142 -7.01 8.20 -3.98
N ALA A 143 -5.97 9.00 -3.66
CA ALA A 143 -4.86 8.62 -2.82
C ALA A 143 -4.58 9.63 -1.73
N GLN A 144 -4.26 9.13 -0.54
CA GLN A 144 -3.64 9.90 0.54
C GLN A 144 -2.44 9.14 1.06
N ILE A 145 -1.24 9.63 0.73
CA ILE A 145 0.02 8.98 1.11
C ILE A 145 0.85 9.96 1.92
N SER A 146 1.24 9.54 3.12
CA SER A 146 2.10 10.30 4.01
C SER A 146 3.30 9.46 4.45
N ASN A 147 4.51 9.96 4.24
CA ASN A 147 5.76 9.33 4.63
C ASN A 147 6.68 10.36 5.31
N GLN A 148 7.56 9.93 6.21
CA GLN A 148 8.59 10.82 6.73
C GLN A 148 9.88 10.68 5.92
N LYS A 149 10.27 9.45 5.55
CA LYS A 149 11.50 9.21 4.82
C LYS A 149 11.34 8.09 3.80
N GLY A 150 11.58 8.41 2.54
CA GLY A 150 11.50 7.50 1.41
C GLY A 150 10.78 8.14 0.23
N ASP A 151 10.92 7.53 -0.92
CA ASP A 151 10.33 8.01 -2.15
C ASP A 151 8.87 7.56 -2.27
N ILE A 152 8.04 8.38 -2.92
CA ILE A 152 6.65 8.05 -3.24
C ILE A 152 6.52 8.03 -4.76
N ARG A 153 6.11 6.88 -5.29
CA ARG A 153 5.91 6.70 -6.73
C ARG A 153 4.51 6.18 -7.03
N ILE A 154 3.78 6.88 -7.89
CA ILE A 154 2.58 6.38 -8.55
C ILE A 154 2.90 6.27 -10.04
N ALA A 155 2.89 5.05 -10.58
CA ALA A 155 3.27 4.87 -11.98
C ALA A 155 2.17 5.34 -12.93
N GLU A 156 0.89 5.10 -12.59
CA GLU A 156 -0.26 5.53 -13.40
C GLU A 156 -1.44 5.94 -12.51
N ALA A 157 -1.77 7.21 -12.45
CA ALA A 157 -3.00 7.74 -11.83
C ALA A 157 -4.07 7.97 -12.90
N VAL A 158 -5.29 7.49 -12.65
CA VAL A 158 -6.40 7.52 -13.61
C VAL A 158 -7.43 8.58 -13.26
N SER A 159 -7.78 8.69 -11.99
CA SER A 159 -8.80 9.64 -11.53
C SER A 159 -8.61 10.01 -10.05
N GLY A 160 -9.32 11.05 -9.61
CA GLY A 160 -9.44 11.42 -8.20
C GLY A 160 -8.39 12.41 -7.70
N THR A 161 -8.50 12.74 -6.42
CA THR A 161 -7.55 13.62 -5.74
C THR A 161 -6.40 12.79 -5.16
N VAL A 162 -5.18 13.12 -5.53
CA VAL A 162 -3.95 12.43 -5.15
C VAL A 162 -3.12 13.32 -4.24
N VAL A 163 -3.16 13.08 -2.94
CA VAL A 163 -2.43 13.85 -1.92
C VAL A 163 -1.21 13.07 -1.46
N LEU A 164 -0.02 13.60 -1.75
CA LEU A 164 1.27 12.96 -1.46
C LEU A 164 2.13 13.86 -0.59
N ARG A 165 2.64 13.33 0.51
CA ARG A 165 3.52 14.06 1.43
C ARG A 165 4.69 13.18 1.86
N THR A 166 5.90 13.74 1.78
CA THR A 166 7.09 13.15 2.41
C THR A 166 7.94 14.26 3.02
N GLU A 167 8.70 13.97 4.06
CA GLU A 167 9.65 14.95 4.60
C GLU A 167 10.99 14.87 3.85
N HIS A 168 11.44 13.63 3.55
CA HIS A 168 12.70 13.36 2.85
C HIS A 168 12.47 12.28 1.80
N GLY A 169 12.43 12.66 0.54
CA GLY A 169 12.25 11.76 -0.58
C GLY A 169 11.72 12.45 -1.82
N THR A 170 11.80 11.77 -2.93
CA THR A 170 11.30 12.21 -4.24
C THR A 170 9.84 11.79 -4.39
N ILE A 171 9.02 12.62 -5.01
CA ILE A 171 7.66 12.28 -5.41
C ILE A 171 7.58 12.19 -6.92
N SER A 172 7.10 11.07 -7.45
CA SER A 172 6.92 10.85 -8.88
C SER A 172 5.50 10.35 -9.19
N VAL A 173 4.80 11.06 -10.07
CA VAL A 173 3.43 10.69 -10.48
C VAL A 173 3.34 10.67 -12.00
N GLY A 174 2.99 9.51 -12.55
CA GLY A 174 2.53 9.35 -13.92
C GLY A 174 1.01 9.47 -13.96
N VAL A 175 0.47 10.13 -14.97
CA VAL A 175 -0.97 10.23 -15.23
C VAL A 175 -1.30 9.42 -16.47
N ALA A 176 -2.41 8.70 -16.44
CA ALA A 176 -2.85 7.82 -17.53
C ALA A 176 -2.93 8.57 -18.87
N PRO A 177 -2.68 7.91 -19.99
CA PRO A 177 -2.74 8.52 -21.31
C PRO A 177 -4.09 9.17 -21.59
N GLY A 178 -4.07 10.40 -22.11
CA GLY A 178 -5.29 11.15 -22.45
C GLY A 178 -6.06 11.72 -21.27
N VAL A 179 -5.62 11.47 -20.05
CA VAL A 179 -6.23 12.02 -18.84
C VAL A 179 -5.63 13.40 -18.52
N SER A 180 -6.51 14.40 -18.34
CA SER A 180 -6.12 15.74 -17.89
C SER A 180 -5.84 15.74 -16.40
N ALA A 181 -4.79 16.48 -15.99
CA ALA A 181 -4.43 16.58 -14.59
C ALA A 181 -4.01 17.99 -14.19
N THR A 182 -4.24 18.33 -12.92
CA THR A 182 -3.71 19.54 -12.26
C THR A 182 -2.61 19.13 -11.28
N LEU A 183 -1.69 20.06 -11.02
CA LEU A 183 -0.62 19.87 -10.04
C LEU A 183 -0.50 21.11 -9.15
N ASP A 184 -0.67 20.89 -7.84
CA ASP A 184 -0.24 21.80 -6.79
C ASP A 184 0.94 21.14 -6.07
N ALA A 185 2.14 21.71 -6.21
CA ALA A 185 3.37 21.08 -5.72
C ALA A 185 4.25 22.07 -4.97
N GLY A 186 4.84 21.61 -3.85
CA GLY A 186 5.76 22.38 -3.02
C GLY A 186 6.93 21.53 -2.51
N THR A 187 8.14 22.08 -2.62
CA THR A 187 9.35 21.53 -2.00
C THR A 187 10.16 22.62 -1.32
N SER A 188 10.73 22.34 -0.15
CA SER A 188 11.64 23.29 0.50
C SER A 188 13.04 23.23 -0.09
N SER A 189 13.47 22.05 -0.57
CA SER A 189 14.78 21.86 -1.21
C SER A 189 14.68 20.77 -2.27
N GLY A 190 14.60 21.17 -3.53
CA GLY A 190 14.47 20.29 -4.68
C GLY A 190 13.94 21.04 -5.90
N ARG A 191 13.63 20.28 -6.93
CA ARG A 191 13.12 20.80 -8.21
C ARG A 191 11.73 20.24 -8.49
N ILE A 192 10.86 21.08 -9.04
CA ILE A 192 9.54 20.66 -9.51
C ILE A 192 9.57 20.58 -11.04
N ARG A 193 9.24 19.42 -11.58
CA ARG A 193 9.08 19.17 -13.02
C ARG A 193 7.64 18.80 -13.33
N ASN A 194 6.98 19.60 -14.11
CA ASN A 194 5.61 19.37 -14.54
C ASN A 194 5.56 19.24 -16.07
N THR A 195 5.19 18.07 -16.56
CA THR A 195 4.93 17.79 -17.97
C THR A 195 3.55 17.14 -18.15
N LEU A 196 2.60 17.53 -17.31
CA LEU A 196 1.21 17.08 -17.40
C LEU A 196 0.50 17.73 -18.57
N GLN A 197 -0.38 16.98 -19.19
CA GLN A 197 -1.35 17.51 -20.14
C GLN A 197 -2.62 17.91 -19.39
N ASN A 198 -3.07 19.12 -19.60
CA ASN A 198 -4.30 19.61 -19.00
C ASN A 198 -5.16 20.30 -20.06
N THR A 199 -6.11 19.59 -20.64
CA THR A 199 -7.13 20.11 -21.54
C THR A 199 -8.45 20.37 -20.83
N GLY A 200 -8.62 19.89 -19.58
CA GLY A 200 -9.82 20.00 -18.75
C GLY A 200 -9.84 21.20 -17.80
N GLY A 201 -8.74 21.95 -17.71
CA GLY A 201 -8.62 23.08 -16.77
C GLY A 201 -8.81 22.66 -15.32
N ALA A 202 -9.59 23.42 -14.55
CA ALA A 202 -9.85 23.15 -13.14
C ALA A 202 -10.76 21.92 -12.89
N THR A 203 -11.42 21.40 -13.92
CA THR A 203 -12.27 20.20 -13.85
C THR A 203 -11.54 18.93 -14.27
N ALA A 204 -10.20 18.94 -14.25
CA ALA A 204 -9.40 17.79 -14.61
C ALA A 204 -9.75 16.56 -13.73
N PRO A 205 -9.84 15.36 -14.32
CA PRO A 205 -10.17 14.14 -13.56
C PRO A 205 -9.16 13.78 -12.47
N VAL A 206 -7.89 14.23 -12.60
CA VAL A 206 -6.83 14.01 -11.62
C VAL A 206 -6.37 15.33 -11.03
N ASP A 207 -6.46 15.47 -9.70
CA ASP A 207 -5.95 16.62 -8.94
C ASP A 207 -4.80 16.16 -8.04
N ILE A 208 -3.55 16.53 -8.38
CA ILE A 208 -2.35 16.13 -7.67
C ILE A 208 -1.92 17.24 -6.71
N ARG A 209 -1.77 16.89 -5.43
CA ARG A 209 -1.21 17.75 -4.38
C ARG A 209 0.00 17.06 -3.78
N ALA A 210 1.21 17.54 -4.12
CA ALA A 210 2.45 16.90 -3.76
C ALA A 210 3.33 17.84 -2.93
N THR A 211 3.78 17.39 -1.77
CA THR A 211 4.66 18.19 -0.89
C THR A 211 5.82 17.34 -0.38
N THR A 212 7.05 17.84 -0.51
CA THR A 212 8.25 17.26 0.11
C THR A 212 9.07 18.34 0.82
N GLY A 213 9.72 17.98 1.92
CA GLY A 213 10.70 18.86 2.55
C GLY A 213 12.00 18.89 1.75
N TYR A 214 12.54 17.72 1.45
CA TYR A 214 13.81 17.54 0.74
C TYR A 214 13.65 16.47 -0.34
N GLY A 215 13.66 16.87 -1.60
CA GLY A 215 13.54 16.00 -2.76
C GLY A 215 12.88 16.67 -3.95
N ASP A 216 12.97 16.03 -5.09
CA ASP A 216 12.38 16.50 -6.33
C ASP A 216 10.91 16.03 -6.44
N ILE A 217 10.07 16.80 -7.11
CA ILE A 217 8.70 16.42 -7.46
C ILE A 217 8.60 16.36 -8.99
N THR A 218 8.15 15.25 -9.52
CA THR A 218 7.93 15.06 -10.96
C THR A 218 6.51 14.56 -11.21
N ALA A 219 5.77 15.29 -12.05
CA ALA A 219 4.48 14.86 -12.56
C ALA A 219 4.49 14.90 -14.09
N HIS A 220 4.03 13.82 -14.72
CA HIS A 220 4.06 13.70 -16.17
C HIS A 220 2.88 12.88 -16.70
N SER A 221 2.39 13.21 -17.87
CA SER A 221 1.42 12.39 -18.59
C SER A 221 2.13 11.26 -19.33
N LEU A 222 1.58 10.06 -19.21
CA LEU A 222 2.10 8.90 -19.92
C LEU A 222 1.75 8.99 -21.41
N PRO A 223 2.62 8.49 -22.30
CA PRO A 223 2.30 8.41 -23.74
C PRO A 223 1.15 7.43 -23.98
N ALA A 224 0.35 7.70 -25.01
CA ALA A 224 -0.64 6.73 -25.45
C ALA A 224 0.07 5.43 -25.85
N LYS A 225 -0.47 4.31 -25.41
CA LYS A 225 0.03 3.00 -25.85
C LYS A 225 -0.23 2.85 -27.35
N PRO A 226 0.77 2.42 -28.14
CA PRO A 226 0.61 2.21 -29.60
C PRO A 226 -0.41 1.11 -29.91
#